data_371b001da2f050194255d09818d3d9aa
#
_entry.id   371b001da2f050194255d09818d3d9aa
#
_cell.length_a   1.000
_cell.length_b   1.000
_cell.length_c   1.000
_cell.angle_alpha   90.00
_cell.angle_beta   90.00
_cell.angle_gamma   90.00
#
_symmetry.space_group_name_H-M   'P 1'
#
loop_
_entity.id
_entity.type
_entity.pdbx_description
1 polymer ?
#
loop_
_entity_poly.entity_id
_entity_poly.type
_entity_poly.pdbx_seq_one_letter_code
_entity_poly.pdbx_strand_id
1 'polypeptide(L)'
;NRMRPSAGGTDTYKTVAKNLVNAVKQRDGREYYVRGTYTHNNLDFVKDVMAMSDLGFEHLSMEPVVGKEGEYVLRDEDLPILEKEYEKLADLYLQRQKDGWGEKFNFFHFRMDLYRGPCMAKRLRGCGAGHEYMAVVPNGDIYPCHQFVGRDGYVLGNVYEGLKNFDIPREFRNTHVFTKPTCAACWAKFFCSGGCHANNETF
;
A
#
# COMPACT_ATOMS: atom_id res chain seq x y z
N ASN A 1 -9.97 -3.87 -15.56
CA ASN A 1 -9.91 -4.89 -16.62
C ASN A 1 -8.62 -4.83 -17.43
N ARG A 2 -8.15 -3.62 -17.78
CA ARG A 2 -6.90 -3.43 -18.53
C ARG A 2 -5.67 -3.93 -17.77
N MET A 3 -5.60 -3.65 -16.47
CA MET A 3 -4.45 -4.03 -15.63
C MET A 3 -4.50 -5.49 -15.14
N ARG A 4 -5.66 -6.11 -15.17
CA ARG A 4 -5.88 -7.51 -14.74
C ARG A 4 -6.81 -8.23 -15.71
N PRO A 5 -6.39 -8.46 -16.96
CA PRO A 5 -7.19 -9.22 -17.92
C PRO A 5 -7.30 -10.70 -17.45
N SER A 6 -8.44 -11.33 -17.66
CA SER A 6 -8.55 -12.78 -17.51
C SER A 6 -7.83 -13.47 -18.67
N ALA A 7 -7.43 -14.72 -18.48
CA ALA A 7 -6.85 -15.54 -19.56
C ALA A 7 -7.78 -15.66 -20.76
N GLY A 8 -9.10 -15.63 -20.56
CA GLY A 8 -10.11 -15.66 -21.61
C GLY A 8 -10.60 -14.30 -22.11
N GLY A 9 -9.94 -13.19 -21.71
CA GLY A 9 -10.31 -11.83 -22.12
C GLY A 9 -11.63 -11.31 -21.54
N THR A 10 -12.21 -12.01 -20.55
CA THR A 10 -13.47 -11.59 -19.90
C THR A 10 -13.24 -10.48 -18.88
N ASP A 11 -14.32 -9.75 -18.56
CA ASP A 11 -14.33 -8.67 -17.56
C ASP A 11 -14.04 -9.24 -16.16
N THR A 12 -12.88 -8.91 -15.61
CA THR A 12 -12.47 -9.31 -14.27
C THR A 12 -13.05 -8.41 -13.18
N TYR A 13 -13.31 -7.15 -13.48
CA TYR A 13 -13.78 -6.16 -12.51
C TYR A 13 -15.09 -6.57 -11.85
N LYS A 14 -16.09 -6.97 -12.64
CA LYS A 14 -17.41 -7.37 -12.12
C LYS A 14 -17.30 -8.55 -11.15
N THR A 15 -16.47 -9.54 -11.50
CA THR A 15 -16.25 -10.72 -10.66
C THR A 15 -15.55 -10.34 -9.36
N VAL A 16 -14.48 -9.54 -9.44
CA VAL A 16 -13.72 -9.09 -8.28
C VAL A 16 -14.59 -8.23 -7.36
N ALA A 17 -15.30 -7.22 -7.90
CA ALA A 17 -16.17 -6.36 -7.13
C ALA A 17 -17.27 -7.15 -6.39
N LYS A 18 -17.96 -8.07 -7.08
CA LYS A 18 -18.95 -8.96 -6.48
C LYS A 18 -18.38 -9.79 -5.34
N ASN A 19 -17.22 -10.40 -5.55
CA ASN A 19 -16.57 -11.25 -4.54
C ASN A 19 -16.11 -10.46 -3.33
N LEU A 20 -15.57 -9.25 -3.53
CA LEU A 20 -15.17 -8.37 -2.43
C LEU A 20 -16.37 -7.89 -1.62
N VAL A 21 -17.46 -7.47 -2.27
CA VAL A 21 -18.71 -7.10 -1.58
C VAL A 21 -19.23 -8.26 -0.73
N ASN A 22 -19.25 -9.47 -1.28
CA ASN A 22 -19.69 -10.65 -0.54
C ASN A 22 -18.75 -10.98 0.64
N ALA A 23 -17.44 -10.90 0.42
CA ALA A 23 -16.44 -11.15 1.47
C ALA A 23 -16.56 -10.14 2.63
N VAL A 24 -16.74 -8.86 2.32
CA VAL A 24 -16.94 -7.82 3.36
C VAL A 24 -18.24 -8.05 4.13
N LYS A 25 -19.34 -8.38 3.46
CA LYS A 25 -20.61 -8.71 4.13
C LYS A 25 -20.49 -9.91 5.08
N GLN A 26 -19.68 -10.92 4.71
CA GLN A 26 -19.46 -12.11 5.55
C GLN A 26 -18.53 -11.85 6.73
N ARG A 27 -17.81 -10.72 6.75
CA ARG A 27 -16.93 -10.36 7.87
C ARG A 27 -17.68 -9.88 9.10
N ASP A 28 -18.96 -9.53 8.99
CA ASP A 28 -19.83 -9.15 10.09
C ASP A 28 -19.19 -8.07 11.01
N GLY A 29 -18.80 -6.95 10.40
CA GLY A 29 -18.18 -5.81 11.11
C GLY A 29 -16.71 -6.01 11.53
N ARG A 30 -16.08 -7.14 11.21
CA ARG A 30 -14.63 -7.32 11.46
C ARG A 30 -13.82 -6.38 10.59
N GLU A 31 -12.74 -5.88 11.17
CA GLU A 31 -11.83 -4.96 10.51
C GLU A 31 -11.38 -5.44 9.12
N TYR A 32 -11.43 -4.56 8.14
CA TYR A 32 -10.97 -4.77 6.78
C TYR A 32 -10.53 -3.47 6.14
N TYR A 33 -9.76 -3.58 5.07
CA TYR A 33 -9.51 -2.49 4.11
C TYR A 33 -9.61 -3.01 2.69
N VAL A 34 -10.35 -2.29 1.83
CA VAL A 34 -10.30 -2.49 0.38
C VAL A 34 -9.28 -1.53 -0.17
N ARG A 35 -8.25 -2.06 -0.84
CA ARG A 35 -7.14 -1.28 -1.35
C ARG A 35 -7.09 -1.29 -2.87
N GLY A 36 -7.04 -0.10 -3.46
CA GLY A 36 -6.70 0.13 -4.86
C GLY A 36 -5.23 0.51 -5.05
N THR A 37 -4.81 0.56 -6.30
CA THR A 37 -3.47 1.04 -6.69
C THR A 37 -3.63 2.03 -7.82
N TYR A 38 -3.06 3.22 -7.67
CA TYR A 38 -2.99 4.19 -8.76
C TYR A 38 -1.63 4.11 -9.47
N THR A 39 -1.64 4.46 -10.75
CA THR A 39 -0.51 4.37 -11.66
C THR A 39 -0.47 5.61 -12.53
N HIS A 40 0.57 5.78 -13.35
CA HIS A 40 0.61 6.82 -14.38
C HIS A 40 -0.66 6.84 -15.27
N ASN A 41 -1.30 5.69 -15.46
CA ASN A 41 -2.46 5.54 -16.33
C ASN A 41 -3.83 5.83 -15.66
N ASN A 42 -3.88 6.06 -14.35
CA ASN A 42 -5.09 6.38 -13.58
C ASN A 42 -4.75 7.33 -12.42
N LEU A 43 -4.27 8.52 -12.76
CA LEU A 43 -3.94 9.56 -11.77
C LEU A 43 -5.17 10.14 -11.10
N ASP A 44 -6.35 10.04 -11.73
CA ASP A 44 -7.66 10.49 -11.23
C ASP A 44 -8.27 9.53 -10.19
N PHE A 45 -7.45 9.01 -9.29
CA PHE A 45 -7.78 7.94 -8.34
C PHE A 45 -8.92 8.28 -7.36
N VAL A 46 -9.27 9.55 -7.21
CA VAL A 46 -10.46 9.95 -6.42
C VAL A 46 -11.72 9.30 -6.96
N LYS A 47 -11.83 9.15 -8.28
CA LYS A 47 -12.96 8.43 -8.90
C LYS A 47 -13.01 6.97 -8.47
N ASP A 48 -11.85 6.32 -8.35
CA ASP A 48 -11.74 4.92 -7.92
C ASP A 48 -12.13 4.78 -6.45
N VAL A 49 -11.69 5.71 -5.59
CA VAL A 49 -12.08 5.76 -4.16
C VAL A 49 -13.59 5.93 -4.04
N MET A 50 -14.17 6.85 -4.80
CA MET A 50 -15.62 7.10 -4.76
C MET A 50 -16.41 5.90 -5.29
N ALA A 51 -15.96 5.27 -6.39
CA ALA A 51 -16.59 4.06 -6.91
C ALA A 51 -16.55 2.89 -5.90
N MET A 52 -15.46 2.72 -5.18
CA MET A 52 -15.37 1.73 -4.10
C MET A 52 -16.34 2.08 -2.95
N SER A 53 -16.43 3.34 -2.57
CA SER A 53 -17.39 3.80 -1.57
C SER A 53 -18.86 3.55 -1.99
N ASP A 54 -19.17 3.78 -3.26
CA ASP A 54 -20.52 3.54 -3.82
C ASP A 54 -20.89 2.05 -3.86
N LEU A 55 -19.91 1.15 -3.88
CA LEU A 55 -20.11 -0.30 -3.69
C LEU A 55 -20.39 -0.67 -2.23
N GLY A 56 -20.35 0.28 -1.30
CA GLY A 56 -20.61 0.07 0.13
C GLY A 56 -19.37 -0.29 0.95
N PHE A 57 -18.17 -0.08 0.43
CA PHE A 57 -16.96 -0.25 1.22
C PHE A 57 -16.72 0.99 2.08
N GLU A 58 -16.57 0.78 3.39
CA GLU A 58 -16.40 1.85 4.38
C GLU A 58 -14.92 2.15 4.66
N HIS A 59 -14.06 1.15 4.56
CA HIS A 59 -12.62 1.26 4.85
C HIS A 59 -11.80 1.11 3.57
N LEU A 60 -11.20 2.21 3.13
CA LEU A 60 -10.58 2.35 1.82
C LEU A 60 -9.12 2.79 1.93
N SER A 61 -8.29 2.33 1.01
CA SER A 61 -6.91 2.76 0.84
C SER A 61 -6.55 2.81 -0.65
N MET A 62 -5.70 3.75 -1.03
CA MET A 62 -5.09 3.81 -2.37
C MET A 62 -3.60 3.96 -2.22
N GLU A 63 -2.86 3.11 -2.92
CA GLU A 63 -1.40 3.09 -2.85
C GLU A 63 -0.78 3.40 -4.21
N PRO A 64 0.38 4.08 -4.26
CA PRO A 64 1.11 4.22 -5.51
C PRO A 64 1.61 2.87 -6.02
N VAL A 65 1.66 2.71 -7.34
CA VAL A 65 2.35 1.57 -7.93
C VAL A 65 3.84 1.61 -7.60
N VAL A 66 4.43 0.46 -7.39
CA VAL A 66 5.87 0.28 -7.16
C VAL A 66 6.51 -0.25 -8.43
N GLY A 67 7.54 0.42 -8.93
CA GLY A 67 8.30 -0.02 -10.11
C GLY A 67 9.26 1.05 -10.59
N LYS A 68 10.31 0.64 -11.35
CA LYS A 68 11.27 1.56 -11.99
C LYS A 68 10.93 1.83 -13.45
N GLU A 69 10.38 0.85 -14.12
CA GLU A 69 10.19 0.84 -15.58
C GLU A 69 8.80 0.35 -15.93
N GLY A 70 8.30 0.79 -17.06
CA GLY A 70 7.00 0.41 -17.57
C GLY A 70 6.06 1.59 -17.76
N GLU A 71 5.05 1.40 -18.59
CA GLU A 71 4.08 2.45 -18.95
C GLU A 71 3.17 2.89 -17.79
N TYR A 72 3.11 2.09 -16.72
CA TYR A 72 2.27 2.34 -15.54
C TYR A 72 3.01 3.01 -14.38
N VAL A 73 4.34 3.12 -14.46
CA VAL A 73 5.17 3.69 -13.38
C VAL A 73 4.93 5.19 -13.27
N LEU A 74 4.82 5.68 -12.04
CA LEU A 74 4.67 7.11 -11.76
C LEU A 74 5.96 7.86 -12.13
N ARG A 75 5.78 9.09 -12.59
CA ARG A 75 6.83 9.99 -13.06
C ARG A 75 6.76 11.32 -12.30
N ASP A 76 7.85 12.08 -12.32
CA ASP A 76 7.88 13.39 -11.67
C ASP A 76 6.79 14.33 -12.19
N GLU A 77 6.45 14.24 -13.48
CA GLU A 77 5.38 15.00 -14.12
C GLU A 77 3.97 14.70 -13.58
N ASP A 78 3.77 13.54 -12.93
CA ASP A 78 2.51 13.13 -12.34
C ASP A 78 2.28 13.78 -10.96
N LEU A 79 3.35 14.17 -10.27
CA LEU A 79 3.28 14.66 -8.89
C LEU A 79 2.33 15.84 -8.71
N PRO A 80 2.34 16.89 -9.58
CA PRO A 80 1.40 18.00 -9.44
C PRO A 80 -0.07 17.60 -9.66
N ILE A 81 -0.32 16.54 -10.43
CA ILE A 81 -1.68 16.01 -10.66
C ILE A 81 -2.12 15.24 -9.42
N LEU A 82 -1.24 14.40 -8.87
CA LEU A 82 -1.51 13.64 -7.66
C LEU A 82 -1.76 14.54 -6.44
N GLU A 83 -0.99 15.62 -6.30
CA GLU A 83 -1.21 16.62 -5.25
C GLU A 83 -2.64 17.16 -5.29
N LYS A 84 -3.11 17.59 -6.45
CA LYS A 84 -4.49 18.06 -6.64
C LYS A 84 -5.54 16.98 -6.40
N GLU A 85 -5.27 15.73 -6.78
CA GLU A 85 -6.19 14.63 -6.50
C GLU A 85 -6.25 14.33 -4.98
N TYR A 86 -5.14 14.42 -4.25
CA TYR A 86 -5.18 14.30 -2.79
C TYR A 86 -5.91 15.46 -2.12
N GLU A 87 -5.72 16.70 -2.57
CA GLU A 87 -6.49 17.86 -2.10
C GLU A 87 -7.99 17.65 -2.32
N LYS A 88 -8.37 17.27 -3.53
CA LYS A 88 -9.77 16.96 -3.88
C LYS A 88 -10.35 15.83 -3.02
N LEU A 89 -9.57 14.78 -2.77
CA LEU A 89 -10.01 13.70 -1.89
C LEU A 89 -10.19 14.19 -0.45
N ALA A 90 -9.29 15.07 0.04
CA ALA A 90 -9.40 15.66 1.36
C ALA A 90 -10.66 16.50 1.51
N ASP A 91 -10.98 17.31 0.52
CA ASP A 91 -12.22 18.11 0.52
C ASP A 91 -13.47 17.23 0.54
N LEU A 92 -13.51 16.18 -0.29
CA LEU A 92 -14.61 15.21 -0.30
C LEU A 92 -14.70 14.44 1.04
N TYR A 93 -13.57 14.08 1.61
CA TYR A 93 -13.52 13.43 2.92
C TYR A 93 -14.12 14.32 4.01
N LEU A 94 -13.68 15.57 4.07
CA LEU A 94 -14.20 16.57 5.03
C LEU A 94 -15.70 16.84 4.82
N GLN A 95 -16.14 16.92 3.56
CA GLN A 95 -17.56 17.11 3.26
C GLN A 95 -18.38 15.91 3.77
N ARG A 96 -17.96 14.68 3.49
CA ARG A 96 -18.66 13.50 3.98
C ARG A 96 -18.69 13.41 5.51
N GLN A 97 -17.60 13.82 6.20
CA GLN A 97 -17.62 13.90 7.65
C GLN A 97 -18.69 14.91 8.16
N LYS A 98 -18.79 16.08 7.53
CA LYS A 98 -19.82 17.09 7.84
C LYS A 98 -21.24 16.58 7.55
N ASP A 99 -21.43 15.78 6.51
CA ASP A 99 -22.70 15.18 6.12
C ASP A 99 -23.09 13.97 7.00
N GLY A 100 -22.32 13.68 8.04
CA GLY A 100 -22.63 12.63 9.02
C GLY A 100 -22.28 11.22 8.58
N TRP A 101 -21.44 11.03 7.57
CA TRP A 101 -20.97 9.69 7.18
C TRP A 101 -20.10 9.05 8.25
N GLY A 102 -19.28 9.84 8.98
CA GLY A 102 -18.44 9.33 10.07
C GLY A 102 -17.58 8.13 9.65
N GLU A 103 -17.69 7.04 10.38
CA GLU A 103 -16.95 5.81 10.14
C GLU A 103 -17.32 5.10 8.83
N LYS A 104 -18.43 5.47 8.17
CA LYS A 104 -18.86 4.88 6.89
C LYS A 104 -18.03 5.32 5.69
N PHE A 105 -17.18 6.33 5.85
CA PHE A 105 -16.20 6.73 4.86
C PHE A 105 -14.86 6.98 5.52
N ASN A 106 -14.04 5.93 5.57
CA ASN A 106 -12.76 5.92 6.22
C ASN A 106 -11.65 5.70 5.19
N PHE A 107 -10.87 6.75 4.94
CA PHE A 107 -9.70 6.66 4.08
C PHE A 107 -8.44 6.52 4.94
N PHE A 108 -7.71 5.41 4.78
CA PHE A 108 -6.60 5.01 5.64
C PHE A 108 -5.56 6.11 5.85
N HIS A 109 -5.15 6.78 4.78
CA HIS A 109 -4.09 7.79 4.83
C HIS A 109 -4.51 9.08 5.56
N PHE A 110 -5.82 9.32 5.73
CA PHE A 110 -6.32 10.49 6.46
C PHE A 110 -6.58 10.22 7.94
N ARG A 111 -6.42 8.97 8.38
CA ARG A 111 -6.51 8.60 9.81
C ARG A 111 -5.16 8.69 10.54
N MET A 112 -4.34 9.66 10.19
CA MET A 112 -3.12 9.91 10.95
C MET A 112 -3.44 10.54 12.31
N ASP A 113 -3.07 9.85 13.38
CA ASP A 113 -3.05 10.45 14.71
C ASP A 113 -1.79 11.32 14.85
N LEU A 114 -1.96 12.61 14.72
CA LEU A 114 -0.87 13.58 14.82
C LEU A 114 -0.30 13.71 16.25
N TYR A 115 -1.06 13.30 17.25
CA TYR A 115 -0.67 13.41 18.66
C TYR A 115 -0.05 12.12 19.19
N ARG A 116 -0.60 10.97 18.89
CA ARG A 116 -0.14 9.67 19.39
C ARG A 116 0.71 8.91 18.38
N GLY A 117 0.29 8.87 17.11
CA GLY A 117 0.97 8.18 16.01
C GLY A 117 1.27 6.70 16.28
N PRO A 118 1.95 6.01 15.37
CA PRO A 118 2.38 4.63 15.58
C PRO A 118 3.48 4.52 16.64
N CYS A 119 3.76 3.30 17.10
CA CYS A 119 4.84 3.03 18.04
C CYS A 119 6.22 3.50 17.49
N MET A 120 7.16 3.75 18.37
CA MET A 120 8.48 4.28 18.02
C MET A 120 9.18 3.44 16.93
N ALA A 121 9.11 2.12 17.00
CA ALA A 121 9.73 1.23 16.02
C ALA A 121 9.16 1.47 14.61
N LYS A 122 7.82 1.60 14.48
CA LYS A 122 7.17 1.90 13.19
C LYS A 122 7.47 3.31 12.69
N ARG A 123 7.59 4.29 13.57
CA ARG A 123 8.00 5.66 13.19
C ARG A 123 9.41 5.71 12.61
N LEU A 124 10.30 4.86 13.09
CA LEU A 124 11.68 4.84 12.65
C LEU A 124 11.88 4.04 11.36
N ARG A 125 11.23 2.89 11.20
CA ARG A 125 11.53 1.90 10.16
C ARG A 125 10.39 1.60 9.20
N GLY A 126 9.20 2.11 9.46
CA GLY A 126 8.02 1.81 8.67
C GLY A 126 7.50 0.39 8.90
N CYS A 127 7.36 -0.37 7.83
CA CYS A 127 6.90 -1.75 7.92
C CYS A 127 8.02 -2.70 8.37
N GLY A 128 7.61 -3.86 8.91
CA GLY A 128 8.54 -4.89 9.36
C GLY A 128 8.89 -5.94 8.30
N ALA A 129 8.99 -5.55 7.02
CA ALA A 129 9.33 -6.46 5.93
C ALA A 129 10.63 -7.26 6.22
N GLY A 130 10.54 -8.56 6.06
CA GLY A 130 11.66 -9.48 6.27
C GLY A 130 11.97 -9.83 7.72
N HIS A 131 11.38 -9.16 8.72
CA HIS A 131 11.65 -9.48 10.13
C HIS A 131 10.40 -9.48 11.04
N GLU A 132 9.33 -8.78 10.70
CA GLU A 132 8.05 -8.83 11.42
C GLU A 132 6.97 -9.53 10.58
N TYR A 133 7.12 -9.52 9.26
CA TYR A 133 6.30 -10.30 8.34
C TYR A 133 7.09 -10.69 7.08
N MET A 134 6.62 -11.70 6.40
CA MET A 134 7.23 -12.27 5.19
C MET A 134 6.14 -12.71 4.22
N ALA A 135 6.50 -12.89 2.95
CA ALA A 135 5.63 -13.49 1.95
C ALA A 135 6.12 -14.91 1.62
N VAL A 136 5.18 -15.85 1.54
CA VAL A 136 5.44 -17.23 1.11
C VAL A 136 4.74 -17.46 -0.22
N VAL A 137 5.45 -18.03 -1.17
CA VAL A 137 4.92 -18.37 -2.50
C VAL A 137 4.62 -19.88 -2.62
N PRO A 138 3.86 -20.32 -3.64
CA PRO A 138 3.37 -21.71 -3.71
C PRO A 138 4.45 -22.81 -3.67
N ASN A 139 5.67 -22.54 -4.14
CA ASN A 139 6.80 -23.49 -4.06
C ASN A 139 7.46 -23.52 -2.67
N GLY A 140 6.96 -22.71 -1.72
CA GLY A 140 7.47 -22.64 -0.36
C GLY A 140 8.55 -21.59 -0.14
N ASP A 141 9.03 -20.88 -1.15
CA ASP A 141 10.04 -19.84 -0.98
C ASP A 141 9.52 -18.67 -0.17
N ILE A 142 10.39 -18.12 0.67
CA ILE A 142 10.12 -17.05 1.61
C ILE A 142 10.82 -15.78 1.13
N TYR A 143 10.06 -14.68 1.01
CA TYR A 143 10.55 -13.36 0.62
C TYR A 143 10.30 -12.33 1.72
N PRO A 144 11.04 -11.19 1.76
CA PRO A 144 10.85 -10.14 2.77
C PRO A 144 9.42 -9.57 2.77
N CYS A 145 8.82 -9.39 1.59
CA CYS A 145 7.41 -9.05 1.41
C CYS A 145 6.96 -9.41 -0.01
N HIS A 146 5.65 -9.25 -0.29
CA HIS A 146 5.08 -9.57 -1.60
C HIS A 146 5.69 -8.77 -2.77
N GLN A 147 6.26 -7.58 -2.51
CA GLN A 147 6.91 -6.73 -3.52
C GLN A 147 8.28 -7.27 -3.97
N PHE A 148 8.87 -8.17 -3.20
CA PHE A 148 10.15 -8.81 -3.52
C PHE A 148 9.98 -10.19 -4.17
N VAL A 149 8.75 -10.69 -4.28
CA VAL A 149 8.49 -11.99 -4.89
C VAL A 149 9.02 -12.02 -6.31
N GLY A 150 9.84 -13.04 -6.63
CA GLY A 150 10.45 -13.23 -7.94
C GLY A 150 11.66 -12.34 -8.24
N ARG A 151 12.12 -11.53 -7.28
CA ARG A 151 13.38 -10.77 -7.44
C ARG A 151 14.56 -11.64 -7.02
N ASP A 152 15.57 -11.69 -7.88
CA ASP A 152 16.81 -12.40 -7.59
C ASP A 152 17.50 -11.83 -6.33
N GLY A 153 18.06 -12.70 -5.51
CA GLY A 153 18.77 -12.33 -4.30
C GLY A 153 17.89 -12.07 -3.07
N TYR A 154 16.56 -11.97 -3.22
CA TYR A 154 15.66 -11.69 -2.10
C TYR A 154 14.98 -12.91 -1.48
N VAL A 155 15.32 -14.11 -1.91
CA VAL A 155 14.86 -15.34 -1.25
C VAL A 155 15.53 -15.46 0.13
N LEU A 156 14.72 -15.48 1.18
CA LEU A 156 15.19 -15.62 2.56
C LEU A 156 15.39 -17.08 2.98
N GLY A 157 14.70 -17.99 2.31
CA GLY A 157 14.71 -19.42 2.60
C GLY A 157 13.46 -20.09 2.07
N ASN A 158 13.12 -21.25 2.59
CA ASN A 158 11.96 -22.04 2.19
C ASN A 158 11.26 -22.61 3.43
N VAL A 159 9.93 -22.76 3.38
CA VAL A 159 9.14 -23.26 4.53
C VAL A 159 9.54 -24.67 4.99
N TYR A 160 10.10 -25.47 4.09
CA TYR A 160 10.56 -26.84 4.40
C TYR A 160 11.99 -26.89 4.93
N GLU A 161 12.81 -25.87 4.64
CA GLU A 161 14.24 -25.84 4.94
C GLU A 161 14.62 -24.76 5.97
N GLY A 162 13.67 -23.88 6.30
CA GLY A 162 13.86 -22.72 7.17
C GLY A 162 14.51 -21.52 6.46
N LEU A 163 14.79 -20.49 7.24
CA LEU A 163 15.47 -19.28 6.77
C LEU A 163 16.97 -19.55 6.64
N LYS A 164 17.55 -19.09 5.54
CA LYS A 164 18.99 -19.23 5.22
C LYS A 164 19.68 -17.88 5.04
N ASN A 165 18.96 -16.90 4.50
CA ASN A 165 19.47 -15.55 4.27
C ASN A 165 18.97 -14.61 5.38
N PHE A 166 19.85 -14.26 6.30
CA PHE A 166 19.57 -13.33 7.40
C PHE A 166 20.11 -11.91 7.15
N ASP A 167 20.84 -11.70 6.08
CA ASP A 167 21.47 -10.41 5.80
C ASP A 167 20.42 -9.37 5.39
N ILE A 168 19.49 -9.72 4.52
CA ILE A 168 18.39 -8.83 4.11
C ILE A 168 17.51 -8.44 5.32
N PRO A 169 16.99 -9.37 6.15
CA PRO A 169 16.27 -9.00 7.37
C PRO A 169 17.06 -8.08 8.30
N ARG A 170 18.37 -8.30 8.44
CA ARG A 170 19.26 -7.46 9.24
C ARG A 170 19.41 -6.07 8.64
N GLU A 171 19.63 -5.98 7.34
CA GLU A 171 19.74 -4.73 6.60
C GLU A 171 18.45 -3.92 6.74
N PHE A 172 17.29 -4.51 6.48
CA PHE A 172 15.99 -3.83 6.59
C PHE A 172 15.71 -3.36 8.01
N ARG A 173 16.06 -4.17 9.01
CA ARG A 173 15.96 -3.78 10.42
C ARG A 173 16.83 -2.57 10.76
N ASN A 174 18.01 -2.48 10.16
CA ASN A 174 18.97 -1.41 10.42
C ASN A 174 18.72 -0.18 9.53
N THR A 175 17.92 -0.33 8.47
CA THR A 175 17.54 0.79 7.60
C THR A 175 16.39 1.57 8.24
N HIS A 176 16.65 2.79 8.67
CA HIS A 176 15.68 3.64 9.35
C HIS A 176 15.91 5.13 9.01
N VAL A 177 14.99 6.01 9.46
CA VAL A 177 14.98 7.43 9.10
C VAL A 177 16.30 8.18 9.42
N PHE A 178 17.09 7.72 10.38
CA PHE A 178 18.37 8.33 10.71
C PHE A 178 19.56 7.74 9.96
N THR A 179 19.42 6.57 9.35
CA THR A 179 20.48 5.97 8.51
C THR A 179 20.39 6.41 7.06
N LYS A 180 19.26 7.05 6.67
CA LYS A 180 19.06 7.64 5.35
C LYS A 180 19.35 9.13 5.41
N PRO A 181 20.38 9.65 4.71
CA PRO A 181 20.80 11.06 4.85
C PRO A 181 19.67 12.06 4.60
N THR A 182 18.87 11.86 3.55
CA THR A 182 17.74 12.74 3.20
C THR A 182 16.62 12.67 4.23
N CYS A 183 16.37 11.50 4.81
CA CYS A 183 15.33 11.32 5.82
C CYS A 183 15.68 11.95 7.15
N ALA A 184 16.96 11.97 7.54
CA ALA A 184 17.40 12.51 8.82
C ALA A 184 17.00 13.98 9.01
N ALA A 185 17.04 14.77 7.92
CA ALA A 185 16.65 16.19 7.91
C ALA A 185 15.18 16.44 7.52
N CYS A 186 14.43 15.41 7.10
CA CYS A 186 13.06 15.55 6.59
C CYS A 186 12.07 15.84 7.73
N TRP A 187 11.22 16.84 7.56
CA TRP A 187 10.15 17.17 8.51
C TRP A 187 9.14 16.04 8.68
N ALA A 188 8.85 15.29 7.60
CA ALA A 188 7.86 14.21 7.56
C ALA A 188 8.42 12.85 8.04
N LYS A 189 9.66 12.75 8.50
CA LYS A 189 10.35 11.47 8.77
C LYS A 189 9.58 10.54 9.69
N PHE A 190 8.91 11.05 10.71
CA PHE A 190 8.15 10.22 11.67
C PHE A 190 6.72 9.89 11.23
N PHE A 191 6.26 10.50 10.16
CA PHE A 191 4.99 10.17 9.50
C PHE A 191 5.22 9.22 8.33
N CYS A 192 6.23 9.49 7.51
CA CYS A 192 6.64 8.67 6.38
C CYS A 192 7.39 7.40 6.80
N SER A 193 8.10 7.44 7.96
CA SER A 193 8.89 6.31 8.50
C SER A 193 10.00 5.83 7.55
N GLY A 194 10.51 6.72 6.68
CA GLY A 194 11.55 6.41 5.71
C GLY A 194 11.09 5.70 4.44
N GLY A 195 9.78 5.62 4.22
CA GLY A 195 9.19 5.04 3.01
C GLY A 195 9.13 3.51 3.00
N CYS A 196 8.75 2.96 1.87
CA CYS A 196 8.65 1.52 1.63
C CYS A 196 10.03 0.94 1.27
N HIS A 197 10.44 -0.16 1.89
CA HIS A 197 11.70 -0.83 1.54
C HIS A 197 11.76 -1.18 0.05
N ALA A 198 10.69 -1.75 -0.51
CA ALA A 198 10.66 -2.13 -1.92
C ALA A 198 10.78 -0.92 -2.86
N ASN A 199 10.17 0.22 -2.50
CA ASN A 199 10.33 1.46 -3.28
C ASN A 199 11.77 1.97 -3.19
N ASN A 200 12.34 2.00 -1.99
CA ASN A 200 13.71 2.50 -1.79
C ASN A 200 14.78 1.67 -2.51
N GLU A 201 14.53 0.37 -2.70
CA GLU A 201 15.39 -0.52 -3.49
C GLU A 201 15.19 -0.33 -5.01
N THR A 202 14.10 0.29 -5.41
CA THR A 202 13.72 0.46 -6.80
C THR A 202 13.95 1.87 -7.35
N PHE A 203 14.07 2.88 -6.49
CA PHE A 203 14.27 4.29 -6.87
C PHE A 203 15.64 4.82 -6.43
#